data_4c8ca6614e7ebed23e0ada086d25188b
#
_entry.id   4c8ca6614e7ebed23e0ada086d25188b
#
_cell.length_a   1.000
_cell.length_b   1.000
_cell.length_c   1.000
_cell.angle_alpha   90.00
_cell.angle_beta   90.00
_cell.angle_gamma   90.00
#
_symmetry.space_group_name_H-M   'P 1'
#
loop_
_entity.id
_entity.type
_entity.pdbx_description
1 polymer ?
#
loop_
_entity_poly.entity_id
_entity_poly.type
_entity_poly.pdbx_seq_one_letter_code
_entity_poly.pdbx_strand_id
1 'polypeptide(L)'
;MADRTLPFEKIHNVLIRGTNWIGDVVMTFPAMAAVRATLPKARVTVLVKPWVADLVRMHPAVDDVLVYERPGRHDGLGGLFTLARELRQGRFDAAILLQNAFEAAVIARLAGIPVRAGYATDARSLLLTHPVKLEPAMKTVHQSLYYLGMLESLGFASAGTAVSLAPSETQRRAAQKHLAALGIAGRRPIVGMAPGAAYGPAKRWFPQRFAAVADRLAERFACPVLLFGSAGDRASTEAVQSAAGTALADVA
;
A
#
# COMPACT_ATOMS: atom_id res chain seq x y z
N MET A 1 0.79 17.59 -30.38
CA MET A 1 0.96 16.67 -29.25
C MET A 1 -0.33 15.91 -29.13
N ALA A 2 -0.33 14.56 -29.23
CA ALA A 2 -1.56 13.79 -29.06
C ALA A 2 -2.10 14.05 -27.64
N ASP A 3 -3.39 14.25 -27.54
CA ASP A 3 -4.10 14.36 -26.26
C ASP A 3 -3.83 13.09 -25.45
N ARG A 4 -3.16 13.23 -24.31
CA ARG A 4 -2.80 12.10 -23.42
C ARG A 4 -3.87 11.83 -22.36
N THR A 5 -4.96 12.59 -22.42
CA THR A 5 -6.09 12.42 -21.52
C THR A 5 -6.72 11.06 -21.75
N LEU A 6 -7.05 10.35 -20.66
CA LEU A 6 -7.72 9.06 -20.76
C LEU A 6 -9.17 9.23 -21.23
N PRO A 7 -9.73 8.23 -21.96
CA PRO A 7 -11.14 8.23 -22.38
C PRO A 7 -12.04 7.86 -21.18
N PHE A 8 -12.16 8.75 -20.21
CA PHE A 8 -12.85 8.51 -18.93
C PHE A 8 -14.27 7.98 -19.08
N GLU A 9 -15.00 8.45 -20.12
CA GLU A 9 -16.37 8.03 -20.39
C GLU A 9 -16.49 6.54 -20.79
N LYS A 10 -15.39 5.90 -21.18
CA LYS A 10 -15.33 4.48 -21.57
C LYS A 10 -14.74 3.60 -20.48
N ILE A 11 -14.37 4.16 -19.32
CA ILE A 11 -13.71 3.44 -18.25
C ILE A 11 -14.71 3.16 -17.14
N HIS A 12 -15.16 1.92 -17.05
CA HIS A 12 -16.10 1.43 -16.03
C HIS A 12 -15.46 0.43 -15.07
N ASN A 13 -14.31 -0.14 -15.44
CA ASN A 13 -13.60 -1.14 -14.65
C ASN A 13 -12.09 -0.86 -14.70
N VAL A 14 -11.52 -0.44 -13.59
CA VAL A 14 -10.13 0.00 -13.48
C VAL A 14 -9.33 -0.99 -12.65
N LEU A 15 -8.20 -1.41 -13.19
CA LEU A 15 -7.15 -2.10 -12.45
C LEU A 15 -6.09 -1.08 -12.02
N ILE A 16 -5.81 -0.99 -10.73
CA ILE A 16 -4.63 -0.28 -10.21
C ILE A 16 -3.56 -1.31 -9.87
N ARG A 17 -2.39 -1.27 -10.52
CA ARG A 17 -1.24 -2.05 -10.06
C ARG A 17 -0.54 -1.27 -8.95
N GLY A 18 -0.82 -1.63 -7.70
CA GLY A 18 -0.24 -1.02 -6.50
C GLY A 18 1.24 -1.37 -6.32
N THR A 19 1.87 -0.70 -5.38
CA THR A 19 3.26 -0.95 -4.95
C THR A 19 3.36 -2.17 -4.04
N ASN A 20 4.58 -2.56 -3.67
CA ASN A 20 4.81 -3.83 -2.96
C ASN A 20 5.09 -3.67 -1.45
N TRP A 21 5.46 -2.47 -1.00
CA TRP A 21 5.86 -2.22 0.38
C TRP A 21 4.80 -1.42 1.12
N ILE A 22 4.58 -1.69 2.40
CA ILE A 22 3.54 -1.04 3.21
C ILE A 22 3.63 0.49 3.12
N GLY A 23 4.82 1.06 3.32
CA GLY A 23 5.02 2.51 3.25
C GLY A 23 4.68 3.08 1.86
N ASP A 24 5.16 2.41 0.80
CA ASP A 24 4.87 2.84 -0.58
C ASP A 24 3.38 2.74 -0.92
N VAL A 25 2.70 1.69 -0.43
CA VAL A 25 1.25 1.53 -0.60
C VAL A 25 0.49 2.67 0.06
N VAL A 26 0.82 3.04 1.30
CA VAL A 26 0.21 4.18 1.98
C VAL A 26 0.40 5.48 1.19
N MET A 27 1.58 5.68 0.61
CA MET A 27 1.85 6.84 -0.24
C MET A 27 1.07 6.84 -1.57
N THR A 28 0.51 5.69 -2.00
CA THR A 28 -0.39 5.62 -3.17
C THR A 28 -1.86 5.91 -2.85
N PHE A 29 -2.27 5.98 -1.60
CA PHE A 29 -3.68 6.18 -1.24
C PHE A 29 -4.28 7.48 -1.78
N PRO A 30 -3.59 8.64 -1.77
CA PRO A 30 -4.10 9.83 -2.44
C PRO A 30 -4.36 9.62 -3.93
N ALA A 31 -3.50 8.83 -4.62
CA ALA A 31 -3.70 8.50 -6.02
C ALA A 31 -4.93 7.60 -6.24
N MET A 32 -5.18 6.62 -5.35
CA MET A 32 -6.41 5.81 -5.40
C MET A 32 -7.65 6.66 -5.18
N ALA A 33 -7.60 7.62 -4.25
CA ALA A 33 -8.68 8.59 -4.03
C ALA A 33 -8.94 9.46 -5.27
N ALA A 34 -7.90 9.93 -5.96
CA ALA A 34 -8.00 10.69 -7.19
C ALA A 34 -8.65 9.88 -8.33
N VAL A 35 -8.32 8.59 -8.45
CA VAL A 35 -8.97 7.68 -9.40
C VAL A 35 -10.47 7.57 -9.09
N ARG A 36 -10.85 7.36 -7.84
CA ARG A 36 -12.26 7.29 -7.42
C ARG A 36 -12.99 8.62 -7.65
N ALA A 37 -12.38 9.74 -7.33
CA ALA A 37 -12.98 11.06 -7.51
C ALA A 37 -13.27 11.36 -9.00
N THR A 38 -12.38 10.95 -9.89
CA THR A 38 -12.53 11.13 -11.33
C THR A 38 -13.51 10.12 -11.95
N LEU A 39 -13.52 8.89 -11.42
CA LEU A 39 -14.31 7.77 -11.92
C LEU A 39 -15.26 7.23 -10.82
N PRO A 40 -16.26 8.03 -10.39
CA PRO A 40 -17.06 7.69 -9.20
C PRO A 40 -17.92 6.44 -9.37
N LYS A 41 -18.26 6.08 -10.61
CA LYS A 41 -19.07 4.90 -10.95
C LYS A 41 -18.27 3.70 -11.40
N ALA A 42 -16.96 3.84 -11.62
CA ALA A 42 -16.13 2.74 -12.05
C ALA A 42 -15.83 1.78 -10.89
N ARG A 43 -15.77 0.49 -11.20
CA ARG A 43 -15.22 -0.51 -10.27
C ARG A 43 -13.71 -0.37 -10.21
N VAL A 44 -13.17 -0.15 -9.02
CA VAL A 44 -11.74 0.02 -8.78
C VAL A 44 -11.19 -1.23 -8.10
N THR A 45 -10.41 -2.00 -8.84
CA THR A 45 -9.72 -3.20 -8.34
C THR A 45 -8.23 -2.91 -8.21
N VAL A 46 -7.62 -3.31 -7.09
CA VAL A 46 -6.18 -3.09 -6.88
C VAL A 46 -5.45 -4.44 -6.83
N LEU A 47 -4.43 -4.58 -7.68
CA LEU A 47 -3.53 -5.74 -7.69
C LEU A 47 -2.30 -5.46 -6.85
N VAL A 48 -2.11 -6.22 -5.77
CA VAL A 48 -1.02 -6.04 -4.80
C VAL A 48 -0.47 -7.37 -4.29
N LYS A 49 0.64 -7.30 -3.57
CA LYS A 49 1.23 -8.44 -2.87
C LYS A 49 0.40 -8.87 -1.65
N PRO A 50 0.49 -10.14 -1.21
CA PRO A 50 -0.32 -10.66 -0.09
C PRO A 50 -0.24 -9.81 1.18
N TRP A 51 0.97 -9.42 1.57
CA TRP A 51 1.24 -8.73 2.85
C TRP A 51 0.75 -7.29 2.94
N VAL A 52 0.28 -6.70 1.84
CA VAL A 52 -0.34 -5.36 1.82
C VAL A 52 -1.82 -5.39 1.44
N ALA A 53 -2.36 -6.56 1.13
CA ALA A 53 -3.73 -6.71 0.64
C ALA A 53 -4.77 -6.21 1.64
N ASP A 54 -4.63 -6.56 2.92
CA ASP A 54 -5.57 -6.15 3.97
C ASP A 54 -5.54 -4.64 4.21
N LEU A 55 -4.37 -4.02 4.10
CA LEU A 55 -4.23 -2.57 4.19
C LEU A 55 -4.98 -1.87 3.04
N VAL A 56 -4.86 -2.39 1.81
CA VAL A 56 -5.55 -1.84 0.64
C VAL A 56 -7.07 -2.03 0.73
N ARG A 57 -7.55 -3.15 1.26
CA ARG A 57 -8.99 -3.40 1.51
C ARG A 57 -9.64 -2.39 2.44
N MET A 58 -8.86 -1.72 3.30
CA MET A 58 -9.36 -0.67 4.18
C MET A 58 -9.48 0.70 3.49
N HIS A 59 -9.03 0.84 2.24
CA HIS A 59 -9.09 2.13 1.54
C HIS A 59 -10.47 2.34 0.89
N PRO A 60 -11.20 3.44 1.21
CA PRO A 60 -12.59 3.63 0.78
C PRO A 60 -12.80 3.79 -0.74
N ALA A 61 -11.73 4.10 -1.48
CA ALA A 61 -11.78 4.19 -2.93
C ALA A 61 -11.69 2.83 -3.65
N VAL A 62 -11.42 1.74 -2.93
CA VAL A 62 -11.17 0.40 -3.49
C VAL A 62 -12.39 -0.48 -3.31
N ASP A 63 -12.87 -1.09 -4.40
CA ASP A 63 -13.98 -2.04 -4.36
C ASP A 63 -13.47 -3.48 -4.19
N ASP A 64 -12.35 -3.83 -4.84
CA ASP A 64 -11.79 -5.17 -4.81
C ASP A 64 -10.26 -5.17 -4.72
N VAL A 65 -9.73 -6.25 -4.17
CA VAL A 65 -8.28 -6.49 -4.10
C VAL A 65 -7.96 -7.87 -4.68
N LEU A 66 -7.13 -7.87 -5.72
CA LEU A 66 -6.53 -9.08 -6.27
C LEU A 66 -5.11 -9.26 -5.72
N VAL A 67 -4.79 -10.51 -5.39
CA VAL A 67 -3.51 -10.82 -4.76
C VAL A 67 -2.53 -11.39 -5.79
N TYR A 68 -1.40 -10.72 -5.96
CA TYR A 68 -0.28 -11.21 -6.74
C TYR A 68 0.62 -12.08 -5.86
N GLU A 69 0.34 -13.39 -5.84
CA GLU A 69 1.05 -14.39 -5.03
C GLU A 69 2.41 -14.73 -5.63
N ARG A 70 3.40 -13.89 -5.33
CA ARG A 70 4.79 -14.12 -5.69
C ARG A 70 5.72 -13.69 -4.54
N PRO A 71 6.45 -14.64 -3.93
CA PRO A 71 6.55 -16.07 -4.28
C PRO A 71 5.22 -16.82 -4.12
N GLY A 72 5.02 -17.85 -4.96
CA GLY A 72 3.85 -18.74 -4.95
C GLY A 72 3.25 -19.00 -6.33
N ARG A 73 1.93 -19.03 -6.42
CA ARG A 73 1.16 -19.39 -7.60
C ARG A 73 1.54 -18.62 -8.88
N HIS A 74 2.06 -17.40 -8.73
CA HIS A 74 2.42 -16.52 -9.84
C HIS A 74 3.94 -16.44 -10.08
N ASP A 75 4.71 -17.47 -9.67
CA ASP A 75 6.15 -17.52 -9.89
C ASP A 75 6.52 -17.90 -11.32
N GLY A 76 7.63 -17.34 -11.78
CA GLY A 76 8.20 -17.63 -13.09
C GLY A 76 7.31 -17.17 -14.25
N LEU A 77 7.66 -17.62 -15.45
CA LEU A 77 6.91 -17.27 -16.67
C LEU A 77 5.50 -17.87 -16.65
N GLY A 78 5.35 -19.13 -16.22
CA GLY A 78 4.05 -19.80 -16.13
C GLY A 78 3.10 -19.08 -15.17
N GLY A 79 3.60 -18.65 -14.01
CA GLY A 79 2.83 -17.88 -13.03
C GLY A 79 2.42 -16.49 -13.55
N LEU A 80 3.29 -15.85 -14.35
CA LEU A 80 2.96 -14.58 -14.99
C LEU A 80 1.81 -14.73 -16.01
N PHE A 81 1.80 -15.80 -16.81
CA PHE A 81 0.69 -16.10 -17.72
C PHE A 81 -0.59 -16.44 -16.96
N THR A 82 -0.48 -17.16 -15.84
CA THR A 82 -1.62 -17.47 -14.96
C THR A 82 -2.26 -16.18 -14.47
N LEU A 83 -1.47 -15.27 -13.92
CA LEU A 83 -1.97 -13.96 -13.46
C LEU A 83 -2.60 -13.15 -14.60
N ALA A 84 -1.95 -13.10 -15.77
CA ALA A 84 -2.49 -12.38 -16.91
C ALA A 84 -3.85 -12.96 -17.37
N ARG A 85 -4.01 -14.27 -17.32
CA ARG A 85 -5.29 -14.95 -17.63
C ARG A 85 -6.38 -14.62 -16.61
N GLU A 86 -6.05 -14.57 -15.33
CA GLU A 86 -6.99 -14.17 -14.27
C GLU A 86 -7.43 -12.72 -14.44
N LEU A 87 -6.49 -11.82 -14.68
CA LEU A 87 -6.79 -10.40 -14.92
C LEU A 87 -7.66 -10.22 -16.17
N ARG A 88 -7.47 -11.03 -17.22
CA ARG A 88 -8.31 -11.01 -18.43
C ARG A 88 -9.77 -11.31 -18.12
N GLN A 89 -10.05 -12.19 -17.14
CA GLN A 89 -11.42 -12.51 -16.73
C GLN A 89 -12.10 -11.30 -16.06
N GLY A 90 -11.31 -10.41 -15.46
CA GLY A 90 -11.80 -9.16 -14.86
C GLY A 90 -12.31 -8.12 -15.86
N ARG A 91 -12.00 -8.26 -17.17
CA ARG A 91 -12.45 -7.37 -18.27
C ARG A 91 -12.21 -5.88 -17.95
N PHE A 92 -10.99 -5.58 -17.51
CA PHE A 92 -10.61 -4.20 -17.18
C PHE A 92 -10.51 -3.33 -18.43
N ASP A 93 -11.09 -2.14 -18.37
CA ASP A 93 -11.02 -1.12 -19.43
C ASP A 93 -9.67 -0.37 -19.36
N ALA A 94 -9.16 -0.16 -18.16
CA ALA A 94 -7.92 0.55 -17.91
C ALA A 94 -7.07 -0.08 -16.82
N ALA A 95 -5.76 -0.01 -16.97
CA ALA A 95 -4.76 -0.32 -15.95
C ALA A 95 -3.93 0.93 -15.63
N ILE A 96 -3.97 1.36 -14.39
CA ILE A 96 -3.13 2.43 -13.83
C ILE A 96 -1.95 1.78 -13.10
N LEU A 97 -0.74 1.96 -13.62
CA LEU A 97 0.45 1.28 -13.13
C LEU A 97 1.26 2.19 -12.20
N LEU A 98 0.93 2.20 -10.91
CA LEU A 98 1.64 2.95 -9.88
C LEU A 98 3.04 2.36 -9.62
N GLN A 99 3.17 1.03 -9.75
CA GLN A 99 4.47 0.38 -9.71
C GLN A 99 5.21 0.56 -11.04
N ASN A 100 6.46 1.03 -11.00
CA ASN A 100 7.26 1.33 -12.20
C ASN A 100 7.88 0.09 -12.87
N ALA A 101 7.85 -1.08 -12.25
CA ALA A 101 8.48 -2.29 -12.80
C ALA A 101 7.99 -2.62 -14.23
N PHE A 102 8.92 -3.01 -15.10
CA PHE A 102 8.64 -3.50 -16.46
C PHE A 102 7.59 -4.62 -16.45
N GLU A 103 7.71 -5.56 -15.52
CA GLU A 103 6.78 -6.68 -15.32
C GLU A 103 5.32 -6.23 -15.18
N ALA A 104 5.06 -5.11 -14.50
CA ALA A 104 3.70 -4.58 -14.33
C ALA A 104 3.05 -4.23 -15.68
N ALA A 105 3.81 -3.66 -16.60
CA ALA A 105 3.33 -3.33 -17.95
C ALA A 105 3.17 -4.59 -18.82
N VAL A 106 4.07 -5.57 -18.69
CA VAL A 106 3.96 -6.88 -19.36
C VAL A 106 2.67 -7.59 -18.92
N ILE A 107 2.40 -7.68 -17.63
CA ILE A 107 1.19 -8.32 -17.10
C ILE A 107 -0.07 -7.64 -17.67
N ALA A 108 -0.15 -6.32 -17.61
CA ALA A 108 -1.30 -5.58 -18.13
C ALA A 108 -1.48 -5.76 -19.66
N ARG A 109 -0.38 -5.83 -20.42
CA ARG A 109 -0.39 -6.09 -21.86
C ARG A 109 -0.86 -7.51 -22.18
N LEU A 110 -0.34 -8.52 -21.46
CA LEU A 110 -0.73 -9.92 -21.62
C LEU A 110 -2.18 -10.17 -21.19
N ALA A 111 -2.67 -9.46 -20.18
CA ALA A 111 -4.08 -9.50 -19.79
C ALA A 111 -5.02 -8.88 -20.85
N GLY A 112 -4.47 -8.19 -21.85
CA GLY A 112 -5.25 -7.62 -22.94
C GLY A 112 -5.97 -6.32 -22.54
N ILE A 113 -5.53 -5.65 -21.47
CA ILE A 113 -6.16 -4.40 -21.00
C ILE A 113 -5.90 -3.30 -22.03
N PRO A 114 -6.95 -2.66 -22.61
CA PRO A 114 -6.78 -1.73 -23.73
C PRO A 114 -6.06 -0.43 -23.34
N VAL A 115 -6.42 0.18 -22.21
CA VAL A 115 -5.78 1.39 -21.69
C VAL A 115 -4.76 1.00 -20.62
N ARG A 116 -3.49 1.35 -20.83
CA ARG A 116 -2.39 1.05 -19.90
C ARG A 116 -1.59 2.33 -19.68
N ALA A 117 -1.75 2.91 -18.50
CA ALA A 117 -1.21 4.22 -18.15
C ALA A 117 -0.20 4.12 -17.00
N GLY A 118 0.84 4.93 -17.06
CA GLY A 118 1.90 4.97 -16.05
C GLY A 118 3.11 5.76 -16.52
N TYR A 119 4.08 6.00 -15.62
CA TYR A 119 5.34 6.63 -16.01
C TYR A 119 6.10 5.77 -17.02
N ALA A 120 6.69 6.42 -18.04
CA ALA A 120 7.52 5.81 -19.10
C ALA A 120 8.95 5.53 -18.60
N THR A 121 9.07 4.81 -17.48
CA THR A 121 10.33 4.37 -16.87
C THR A 121 10.61 2.90 -17.18
N ASP A 122 11.80 2.41 -16.84
CA ASP A 122 12.15 1.00 -16.86
C ASP A 122 11.83 0.29 -18.20
N ALA A 123 12.10 0.99 -19.32
CA ALA A 123 11.88 0.52 -20.70
C ALA A 123 10.43 0.08 -21.04
N ARG A 124 9.45 0.39 -20.19
CA ARG A 124 8.04 -0.06 -20.37
C ARG A 124 7.18 0.86 -21.27
N SER A 125 7.72 1.96 -21.79
CA SER A 125 7.00 2.92 -22.63
C SER A 125 6.31 2.28 -23.84
N LEU A 126 6.93 1.28 -24.45
CA LEU A 126 6.37 0.54 -25.60
C LEU A 126 5.17 -0.36 -25.22
N LEU A 127 5.03 -0.71 -23.96
CA LEU A 127 3.93 -1.53 -23.46
C LEU A 127 2.74 -0.69 -22.96
N LEU A 128 2.97 0.60 -22.71
CA LEU A 128 1.94 1.55 -22.28
C LEU A 128 1.23 2.14 -23.50
N THR A 129 -0.08 2.34 -23.37
CA THR A 129 -0.86 3.12 -24.37
C THR A 129 -0.86 4.61 -24.04
N HIS A 130 -0.76 4.94 -22.76
CA HIS A 130 -0.70 6.30 -22.22
C HIS A 130 0.55 6.47 -21.36
N PRO A 131 1.76 6.51 -21.98
CA PRO A 131 2.98 6.70 -21.23
C PRO A 131 3.11 8.15 -20.77
N VAL A 132 3.33 8.35 -19.47
CA VAL A 132 3.62 9.65 -18.88
C VAL A 132 5.14 9.84 -18.80
N LYS A 133 5.65 10.94 -19.33
CA LYS A 133 7.06 11.28 -19.18
C LYS A 133 7.34 11.70 -17.75
N LEU A 134 8.36 11.09 -17.13
CA LEU A 134 8.80 11.49 -15.80
C LEU A 134 9.66 12.74 -15.89
N GLU A 135 9.11 13.88 -15.50
CA GLU A 135 9.85 15.13 -15.44
C GLU A 135 10.87 15.12 -14.29
N PRO A 136 12.07 15.73 -14.47
CA PRO A 136 13.11 15.74 -13.43
C PRO A 136 12.63 16.24 -12.06
N ALA A 137 11.79 17.27 -12.03
CA ALA A 137 11.22 17.82 -10.80
C ALA A 137 10.42 16.78 -10.00
N MET A 138 9.77 15.84 -10.66
CA MET A 138 8.99 14.79 -9.98
C MET A 138 9.84 13.75 -9.27
N LYS A 139 11.15 13.72 -9.48
CA LYS A 139 12.06 12.80 -8.75
C LYS A 139 12.41 13.26 -7.35
N THR A 140 12.17 14.52 -7.03
CA THR A 140 12.54 15.15 -5.74
C THR A 140 11.36 15.51 -4.87
N VAL A 141 10.13 15.33 -5.36
CA VAL A 141 8.92 15.57 -4.57
C VAL A 141 8.62 14.41 -3.62
N HIS A 142 7.74 14.66 -2.66
CA HIS A 142 7.21 13.59 -1.81
C HIS A 142 6.52 12.50 -2.66
N GLN A 143 6.69 11.25 -2.30
CA GLN A 143 6.25 10.11 -3.12
C GLN A 143 4.74 10.12 -3.44
N SER A 144 3.89 10.66 -2.55
CA SER A 144 2.46 10.83 -2.88
C SER A 144 2.24 11.81 -4.02
N LEU A 145 3.01 12.91 -4.07
CA LEU A 145 2.95 13.88 -5.16
C LEU A 145 3.47 13.31 -6.48
N TYR A 146 4.45 12.40 -6.40
CA TYR A 146 4.94 11.65 -7.56
C TYR A 146 3.80 10.87 -8.24
N TYR A 147 2.98 10.14 -7.48
CA TYR A 147 1.85 9.39 -8.03
C TYR A 147 0.72 10.31 -8.50
N LEU A 148 0.41 11.37 -7.74
CA LEU A 148 -0.60 12.36 -8.12
C LEU A 148 -0.22 13.09 -9.41
N GLY A 149 1.02 13.56 -9.57
CA GLY A 149 1.49 14.22 -10.77
C GLY A 149 1.42 13.35 -12.03
N MET A 150 1.61 12.03 -11.88
CA MET A 150 1.35 11.08 -12.96
C MET A 150 -0.14 11.08 -13.36
N LEU A 151 -1.04 11.02 -12.39
CA LEU A 151 -2.47 11.01 -12.65
C LEU A 151 -2.97 12.35 -13.22
N GLU A 152 -2.50 13.46 -12.71
CA GLU A 152 -2.80 14.80 -13.24
C GLU A 152 -2.39 14.94 -14.70
N SER A 153 -1.21 14.40 -15.08
CA SER A 153 -0.75 14.36 -16.47
C SER A 153 -1.64 13.50 -17.39
N LEU A 154 -2.48 12.64 -16.82
CA LEU A 154 -3.43 11.79 -17.52
C LEU A 154 -4.87 12.37 -17.48
N GLY A 155 -5.06 13.54 -16.87
CA GLY A 155 -6.34 14.22 -16.76
C GLY A 155 -7.18 13.86 -15.53
N PHE A 156 -6.62 13.12 -14.56
CA PHE A 156 -7.34 12.86 -13.30
C PHE A 156 -7.43 14.13 -12.45
N ALA A 157 -8.58 14.31 -11.79
CA ALA A 157 -8.75 15.39 -10.82
C ALA A 157 -7.91 15.13 -9.57
N SER A 158 -7.37 16.20 -8.97
CA SER A 158 -6.70 16.09 -7.68
C SER A 158 -7.72 15.82 -6.56
N ALA A 159 -7.40 14.85 -5.70
CA ALA A 159 -8.18 14.54 -4.50
C ALA A 159 -7.45 14.96 -3.20
N GLY A 160 -6.39 15.78 -3.33
CA GLY A 160 -5.53 16.15 -2.21
C GLY A 160 -4.56 15.03 -1.82
N THR A 161 -3.84 15.22 -0.72
CA THR A 161 -2.79 14.30 -0.23
C THR A 161 -3.20 13.53 1.03
N ALA A 162 -4.44 13.63 1.46
CA ALA A 162 -4.92 12.97 2.67
C ALA A 162 -4.87 11.43 2.52
N VAL A 163 -4.38 10.77 3.56
CA VAL A 163 -4.44 9.31 3.69
C VAL A 163 -5.69 8.94 4.48
N SER A 164 -6.55 8.13 3.89
CA SER A 164 -7.77 7.66 4.54
C SER A 164 -7.80 6.15 4.62
N LEU A 165 -8.16 5.63 5.79
CA LEU A 165 -8.39 4.21 6.05
C LEU A 165 -9.72 4.04 6.78
N ALA A 166 -10.51 3.10 6.33
CA ALA A 166 -11.81 2.76 6.93
C ALA A 166 -11.83 1.27 7.32
N PRO A 167 -11.32 0.90 8.51
CA PRO A 167 -11.40 -0.46 8.98
C PRO A 167 -12.87 -0.92 9.04
N SER A 168 -13.14 -2.12 8.56
CA SER A 168 -14.45 -2.73 8.65
C SER A 168 -14.88 -2.95 10.11
N GLU A 169 -16.17 -3.10 10.34
CA GLU A 169 -16.69 -3.40 11.68
C GLU A 169 -16.10 -4.73 12.24
N THR A 170 -15.89 -5.71 11.37
CA THR A 170 -15.24 -6.98 11.74
C THR A 170 -13.80 -6.75 12.23
N GLN A 171 -13.02 -5.92 11.53
CA GLN A 171 -11.65 -5.59 11.94
C GLN A 171 -11.63 -4.80 13.25
N ARG A 172 -12.58 -3.84 13.44
CA ARG A 172 -12.71 -3.10 14.71
C ARG A 172 -13.02 -4.03 15.87
N ARG A 173 -13.96 -4.96 15.72
CA ARG A 173 -14.31 -5.96 16.74
C ARG A 173 -13.14 -6.90 17.04
N ALA A 174 -12.41 -7.34 16.02
CA ALA A 174 -11.22 -8.16 16.20
C ALA A 174 -10.15 -7.42 17.03
N ALA A 175 -9.88 -6.16 16.69
CA ALA A 175 -8.94 -5.32 17.44
C ALA A 175 -9.40 -5.11 18.90
N GLN A 176 -10.69 -4.82 19.13
CA GLN A 176 -11.26 -4.68 20.48
C GLN A 176 -11.12 -5.95 21.30
N LYS A 177 -11.42 -7.12 20.70
CA LYS A 177 -11.25 -8.43 21.36
C LYS A 177 -9.78 -8.67 21.72
N HIS A 178 -8.85 -8.32 20.82
CA HIS A 178 -7.42 -8.45 21.09
C HIS A 178 -6.96 -7.54 22.23
N LEU A 179 -7.35 -6.26 22.23
CA LEU A 179 -7.06 -5.32 23.31
C LEU A 179 -7.68 -5.79 24.65
N ALA A 180 -8.87 -6.41 24.63
CA ALA A 180 -9.48 -6.98 25.82
C ALA A 180 -8.68 -8.17 26.36
N ALA A 181 -8.21 -9.07 25.49
CA ALA A 181 -7.36 -10.20 25.87
C ALA A 181 -6.04 -9.77 26.50
N LEU A 182 -5.50 -8.61 26.10
CA LEU A 182 -4.32 -8.00 26.69
C LEU A 182 -4.61 -7.21 27.98
N GLY A 183 -5.86 -7.15 28.44
CA GLY A 183 -6.26 -6.40 29.64
C GLY A 183 -6.19 -4.87 29.51
N ILE A 184 -6.18 -4.36 28.28
CA ILE A 184 -6.00 -2.92 28.00
C ILE A 184 -7.22 -2.29 27.31
N ALA A 185 -8.33 -3.01 27.22
CA ALA A 185 -9.58 -2.49 26.67
C ALA A 185 -10.04 -1.24 27.43
N GLY A 186 -10.46 -0.20 26.68
CA GLY A 186 -10.93 1.05 27.26
C GLY A 186 -9.83 1.98 27.79
N ARG A 187 -8.59 1.54 27.93
CA ARG A 187 -7.48 2.40 28.35
C ARG A 187 -7.12 3.43 27.25
N ARG A 188 -6.82 4.64 27.67
CA ARG A 188 -6.40 5.76 26.79
C ARG A 188 -5.44 6.67 27.53
N PRO A 189 -4.39 7.19 26.87
CA PRO A 189 -3.94 6.82 25.54
C PRO A 189 -3.38 5.38 25.47
N ILE A 190 -3.21 4.84 24.26
CA ILE A 190 -2.43 3.62 23.97
C ILE A 190 -1.28 4.05 23.07
N VAL A 191 -0.07 3.66 23.40
CA VAL A 191 1.11 3.96 22.60
C VAL A 191 1.51 2.73 21.79
N GLY A 192 1.76 2.89 20.49
CA GLY A 192 2.29 1.84 19.62
C GLY A 192 3.74 2.14 19.22
N MET A 193 4.60 1.15 19.28
CA MET A 193 5.99 1.22 18.81
C MET A 193 6.28 0.12 17.81
N ALA A 194 6.99 0.44 16.72
CA ALA A 194 7.40 -0.51 15.69
C ALA A 194 8.93 -0.51 15.60
N PRO A 195 9.65 -1.35 16.38
CA PRO A 195 11.12 -1.35 16.42
C PRO A 195 11.77 -2.06 15.23
N GLY A 196 11.01 -2.82 14.46
CA GLY A 196 11.49 -3.55 13.28
C GLY A 196 11.77 -2.68 12.07
N ALA A 197 12.53 -3.21 11.11
CA ALA A 197 12.74 -2.59 9.81
C ALA A 197 13.08 -3.64 8.75
N ALA A 198 12.43 -3.59 7.59
CA ALA A 198 12.63 -4.55 6.50
C ALA A 198 14.02 -4.46 5.84
N TYR A 199 14.63 -3.28 5.79
CA TYR A 199 15.89 -3.03 5.11
C TYR A 199 17.03 -2.75 6.09
N GLY A 200 17.58 -3.82 6.67
CA GLY A 200 18.82 -3.79 7.40
C GLY A 200 18.86 -2.95 8.69
N PRO A 201 19.97 -3.02 9.42
CA PRO A 201 20.11 -2.42 10.76
C PRO A 201 20.14 -0.88 10.75
N ALA A 202 20.50 -0.24 9.61
CA ALA A 202 20.59 1.22 9.51
C ALA A 202 19.27 1.96 9.76
N LYS A 203 18.13 1.28 9.61
CA LYS A 203 16.79 1.83 9.89
C LYS A 203 16.23 1.40 11.25
N ARG A 204 16.97 0.60 12.00
CA ARG A 204 16.58 0.15 13.35
C ARG A 204 17.21 1.06 14.38
N TRP A 205 16.38 1.64 15.24
CA TRP A 205 16.91 2.34 16.40
C TRP A 205 17.29 1.32 17.50
N PHE A 206 18.07 1.73 18.48
CA PHE A 206 18.56 0.84 19.53
C PHE A 206 17.42 0.36 20.43
N PRO A 207 17.32 -0.96 20.73
CA PRO A 207 16.27 -1.51 21.58
C PRO A 207 16.20 -0.83 22.96
N GLN A 208 17.37 -0.56 23.57
CA GLN A 208 17.46 0.11 24.87
C GLN A 208 16.85 1.53 24.86
N ARG A 209 16.91 2.22 23.73
CA ARG A 209 16.31 3.55 23.57
C ARG A 209 14.80 3.48 23.36
N PHE A 210 14.31 2.48 22.61
CA PHE A 210 12.88 2.19 22.55
C PHE A 210 12.33 1.87 23.93
N ALA A 211 13.00 1.01 24.69
CA ALA A 211 12.64 0.66 26.06
C ALA A 211 12.57 1.87 26.98
N ALA A 212 13.62 2.72 27.00
CA ALA A 212 13.65 3.93 27.81
C ALA A 212 12.53 4.93 27.45
N VAL A 213 12.14 5.02 26.17
CA VAL A 213 11.00 5.84 25.75
C VAL A 213 9.70 5.20 26.21
N ALA A 214 9.54 3.89 26.08
CA ALA A 214 8.36 3.16 26.54
C ALA A 214 8.14 3.35 28.03
N ASP A 215 9.18 3.18 28.85
CA ASP A 215 9.13 3.36 30.30
C ASP A 215 8.69 4.78 30.68
N ARG A 216 9.28 5.80 30.08
CA ARG A 216 8.90 7.21 30.33
C ARG A 216 7.47 7.52 29.93
N LEU A 217 6.98 6.96 28.83
CA LEU A 217 5.60 7.17 28.38
C LEU A 217 4.61 6.47 29.28
N ALA A 218 4.91 5.21 29.68
CA ALA A 218 4.10 4.48 30.62
C ALA A 218 4.00 5.18 31.98
N GLU A 219 5.13 5.66 32.52
CA GLU A 219 5.18 6.40 33.77
C GLU A 219 4.40 7.73 33.69
N ARG A 220 4.67 8.54 32.64
CA ARG A 220 4.11 9.88 32.52
C ARG A 220 2.60 9.90 32.24
N PHE A 221 2.11 8.94 31.46
CA PHE A 221 0.73 8.93 30.97
C PHE A 221 -0.09 7.77 31.52
N ALA A 222 0.48 6.92 32.38
CA ALA A 222 -0.14 5.70 32.89
C ALA A 222 -0.78 4.85 31.75
N CYS A 223 -0.11 4.79 30.60
CA CYS A 223 -0.62 4.18 29.37
C CYS A 223 0.04 2.85 29.02
N PRO A 224 -0.71 1.91 28.46
CA PRO A 224 -0.11 0.70 27.90
C PRO A 224 0.71 1.03 26.64
N VAL A 225 1.83 0.33 26.48
CA VAL A 225 2.68 0.40 25.29
C VAL A 225 2.62 -0.95 24.58
N LEU A 226 2.30 -0.90 23.27
CA LEU A 226 2.23 -2.04 22.37
C LEU A 226 3.41 -2.07 21.43
N LEU A 227 4.03 -3.22 21.22
CA LEU A 227 5.04 -3.43 20.21
C LEU A 227 4.39 -4.05 18.97
N PHE A 228 4.61 -3.42 17.82
CA PHE A 228 4.11 -3.88 16.53
C PHE A 228 5.27 -4.37 15.66
N GLY A 229 5.04 -5.44 14.91
CA GLY A 229 6.01 -5.97 13.97
C GLY A 229 5.41 -7.10 13.13
N SER A 230 6.23 -7.68 12.31
CA SER A 230 5.97 -8.95 11.62
C SER A 230 6.69 -10.08 12.34
N ALA A 231 6.42 -11.33 11.97
CA ALA A 231 7.17 -12.48 12.48
C ALA A 231 8.70 -12.33 12.30
N GLY A 232 9.12 -11.60 11.26
CA GLY A 232 10.55 -11.28 11.02
C GLY A 232 11.14 -10.22 11.96
N ASP A 233 10.29 -9.48 12.67
CA ASP A 233 10.71 -8.43 13.61
C ASP A 233 10.73 -8.92 15.08
N ARG A 234 10.36 -10.17 15.34
CA ARG A 234 10.25 -10.74 16.70
C ARG A 234 11.53 -10.55 17.53
N ALA A 235 12.70 -10.79 16.97
CA ALA A 235 13.96 -10.55 17.67
C ALA A 235 14.14 -9.07 18.09
N SER A 236 13.58 -8.13 17.33
CA SER A 236 13.63 -6.70 17.67
C SER A 236 12.63 -6.35 18.77
N THR A 237 11.41 -6.90 18.76
CA THR A 237 10.42 -6.69 19.81
C THR A 237 10.88 -7.32 21.13
N GLU A 238 11.39 -8.56 21.10
CA GLU A 238 11.94 -9.25 22.27
C GLU A 238 13.12 -8.49 22.90
N ALA A 239 14.01 -7.92 22.07
CA ALA A 239 15.12 -7.11 22.57
C ALA A 239 14.65 -5.82 23.28
N VAL A 240 13.57 -5.20 22.80
CA VAL A 240 12.96 -4.03 23.46
C VAL A 240 12.28 -4.46 24.77
N GLN A 241 11.51 -5.56 24.77
CA GLN A 241 10.87 -6.08 25.98
C GLN A 241 11.88 -6.42 27.09
N SER A 242 13.00 -7.06 26.70
CA SER A 242 14.05 -7.45 27.65
C SER A 242 14.78 -6.24 28.25
N ALA A 243 14.80 -5.11 27.57
CA ALA A 243 15.47 -3.89 28.02
C ALA A 243 14.51 -2.94 28.79
N ALA A 244 13.22 -3.15 28.73
CA ALA A 244 12.21 -2.28 29.36
C ALA A 244 11.97 -2.65 30.80
N GLY A 245 11.79 -1.64 31.68
CA GLY A 245 11.34 -1.80 33.07
C GLY A 245 9.82 -1.97 33.18
N THR A 246 9.07 -1.53 32.17
CA THR A 246 7.61 -1.60 32.11
C THR A 246 7.16 -2.80 31.27
N ALA A 247 6.06 -3.44 31.65
CA ALA A 247 5.44 -4.50 30.87
C ALA A 247 4.95 -3.97 29.51
N LEU A 248 5.51 -4.50 28.42
CA LEU A 248 5.11 -4.18 27.07
C LEU A 248 4.30 -5.33 26.47
N ALA A 249 3.20 -5.02 25.80
CA ALA A 249 2.42 -6.02 25.08
C ALA A 249 2.95 -6.19 23.66
N ASP A 250 3.39 -7.38 23.28
CA ASP A 250 3.83 -7.71 21.93
C ASP A 250 2.64 -8.19 21.11
N VAL A 251 2.43 -7.55 19.96
CA VAL A 251 1.39 -7.86 18.96
C VAL A 251 1.98 -8.15 17.57
N ALA A 252 3.30 -8.49 17.53
CA ALA A 252 4.03 -8.84 16.31
C ALA A 252 3.81 -10.31 15.87
#